data_f1a46362bbbe15e5875565cc1b8d6a8a
#
_entry.id   f1a46362bbbe15e5875565cc1b8d6a8a
#
_cell.length_a   1.000
_cell.length_b   1.000
_cell.length_c   1.000
_cell.angle_alpha   90.00
_cell.angle_beta   90.00
_cell.angle_gamma   90.00
#
_symmetry.space_group_name_H-M   'P 1'
#
loop_
_entity.id
_entity.type
_entity.pdbx_description
1 polymer ?
#
loop_
_entity_poly.entity_id
_entity_poly.type
_entity_poly.pdbx_seq_one_letter_code
_entity_poly.pdbx_strand_id
1 'polypeptide(L)'
;MKKCIYCAEEIQTEATLCKHCGKKQRHPHNMAKHINILGSLFLTFSILMIIAGFAVNYFVPIAGVISGDSTAMRITSIIGESIGIFLFILALPGLICGYGLLTKKSWSRIFGIILSCVSLISIPVGTAIGIYGLWALFKDETIDLLSPHNQ
;
A
#
# COMPACT_ATOMS: atom_id res chain seq x y z
N MET A 1 29.42 -15.84 0.91
CA MET A 1 28.82 -17.11 0.47
C MET A 1 27.52 -17.31 1.23
N LYS A 2 26.50 -17.93 0.64
CA LYS A 2 25.22 -18.29 1.30
C LYS A 2 25.02 -19.81 1.20
N LYS A 3 24.27 -20.38 2.14
CA LYS A 3 23.90 -21.79 2.09
C LYS A 3 22.65 -21.97 1.22
N CYS A 4 22.63 -23.01 0.40
CA CYS A 4 21.45 -23.38 -0.38
C CYS A 4 20.32 -23.81 0.55
N ILE A 5 19.09 -23.30 0.31
CA ILE A 5 17.91 -23.63 1.13
C ILE A 5 17.41 -25.07 0.96
N TYR A 6 17.88 -25.78 -0.07
CA TYR A 6 17.45 -27.16 -0.37
C TYR A 6 18.47 -28.24 -0.03
N CYS A 7 19.78 -27.97 -0.21
CA CYS A 7 20.82 -28.96 0.03
C CYS A 7 21.87 -28.51 1.05
N ALA A 8 21.71 -27.30 1.63
CA ALA A 8 22.60 -26.69 2.63
C ALA A 8 24.06 -26.47 2.18
N GLU A 9 24.43 -26.78 0.92
CA GLU A 9 25.75 -26.54 0.36
C GLU A 9 26.04 -25.07 0.13
N GLU A 10 27.31 -24.68 0.18
CA GLU A 10 27.74 -23.31 -0.04
C GLU A 10 27.66 -22.91 -1.51
N ILE A 11 26.98 -21.82 -1.78
CA ILE A 11 26.83 -21.22 -3.10
C ILE A 11 27.18 -19.74 -3.06
N GLN A 12 27.48 -19.18 -4.24
CA GLN A 12 27.71 -17.74 -4.34
C GLN A 12 26.46 -16.95 -3.92
N THR A 13 26.65 -15.81 -3.30
CA THR A 13 25.59 -14.96 -2.74
C THR A 13 24.56 -14.55 -3.82
N GLU A 14 25.03 -14.35 -5.06
CA GLU A 14 24.21 -13.95 -6.21
C GLU A 14 23.71 -15.12 -7.08
N ALA A 15 24.06 -16.37 -6.74
CA ALA A 15 23.66 -17.52 -7.53
C ALA A 15 22.14 -17.68 -7.57
N THR A 16 21.56 -17.66 -8.76
CA THR A 16 20.15 -17.90 -9.04
C THR A 16 19.80 -19.38 -9.13
N LEU A 17 20.80 -20.22 -9.38
CA LEU A 17 20.67 -21.67 -9.48
C LEU A 17 21.71 -22.35 -8.59
N CYS A 18 21.31 -23.38 -7.86
CA CYS A 18 22.28 -24.16 -7.09
C CYS A 18 23.02 -25.12 -8.02
N LYS A 19 24.36 -25.05 -8.01
CA LYS A 19 25.24 -25.95 -8.81
C LYS A 19 25.19 -27.43 -8.36
N HIS A 20 24.76 -27.68 -7.10
CA HIS A 20 24.73 -29.03 -6.54
C HIS A 20 23.38 -29.73 -6.72
N CYS A 21 22.26 -29.03 -6.42
CA CYS A 21 20.91 -29.65 -6.50
C CYS A 21 20.10 -29.18 -7.71
N GLY A 22 20.60 -28.27 -8.54
CA GLY A 22 19.92 -27.75 -9.73
C GLY A 22 18.65 -26.94 -9.46
N LYS A 23 18.31 -26.70 -8.18
CA LYS A 23 17.11 -25.93 -7.84
C LYS A 23 17.38 -24.44 -7.88
N LYS A 24 16.39 -23.70 -8.40
CA LYS A 24 16.43 -22.25 -8.47
C LYS A 24 16.44 -21.64 -7.06
N GLN A 25 17.45 -20.84 -6.79
CA GLN A 25 17.56 -20.09 -5.53
C GLN A 25 16.70 -18.86 -5.60
N ARG A 26 15.84 -18.66 -4.58
CA ARG A 26 15.04 -17.45 -4.48
C ARG A 26 15.91 -16.31 -3.95
N HIS A 27 15.87 -15.18 -4.63
CA HIS A 27 16.52 -13.95 -4.19
C HIS A 27 15.50 -13.02 -3.52
N PRO A 28 15.39 -13.02 -2.19
CA PRO A 28 14.44 -12.18 -1.48
C PRO A 28 14.75 -10.68 -1.64
N HIS A 29 15.99 -10.34 -2.01
CA HIS A 29 16.45 -8.95 -2.07
C HIS A 29 15.70 -8.10 -3.10
N ASN A 30 15.40 -8.64 -4.28
CA ASN A 30 14.69 -7.86 -5.31
C ASN A 30 13.23 -7.62 -4.92
N MET A 31 12.57 -8.60 -4.31
CA MET A 31 11.18 -8.48 -3.93
C MET A 31 10.97 -7.59 -2.71
N ALA A 32 11.93 -7.54 -1.78
CA ALA A 32 11.89 -6.59 -0.67
C ALA A 32 11.83 -5.12 -1.14
N LYS A 33 12.51 -4.79 -2.25
CA LYS A 33 12.41 -3.46 -2.87
C LYS A 33 11.01 -3.16 -3.38
N HIS A 34 10.37 -4.11 -4.09
CA HIS A 34 9.01 -3.93 -4.60
C HIS A 34 7.99 -3.78 -3.47
N ILE A 35 8.13 -4.53 -2.39
CA ILE A 35 7.27 -4.39 -1.20
C ILE A 35 7.46 -3.02 -0.54
N ASN A 36 8.69 -2.55 -0.40
CA ASN A 36 8.96 -1.22 0.14
C ASN A 36 8.40 -0.12 -0.75
N ILE A 37 8.51 -0.24 -2.08
CA ILE A 37 7.91 0.70 -3.04
C ILE A 37 6.38 0.68 -2.89
N LEU A 38 5.77 -0.50 -2.82
CA LEU A 38 4.32 -0.63 -2.65
C LEU A 38 3.85 -0.01 -1.32
N GLY A 39 4.55 -0.30 -0.22
CA GLY A 39 4.27 0.27 1.09
C GLY A 39 4.38 1.80 1.10
N SER A 40 5.43 2.35 0.46
CA SER A 40 5.59 3.80 0.34
C SER A 40 4.52 4.44 -0.53
N LEU A 41 4.08 3.78 -1.61
CA LEU A 41 2.96 4.23 -2.45
C LEU A 41 1.65 4.32 -1.66
N PHE A 42 1.32 3.29 -0.88
CA PHE A 42 0.13 3.33 -0.02
C PHE A 42 0.20 4.44 1.02
N LEU A 43 1.36 4.63 1.67
CA LEU A 43 1.54 5.73 2.62
C LEU A 43 1.39 7.10 1.96
N THR A 44 2.08 7.32 0.83
CA THR A 44 2.02 8.59 0.12
C THR A 44 0.59 8.90 -0.32
N PHE A 45 -0.11 7.91 -0.89
CA PHE A 45 -1.49 8.08 -1.32
C PHE A 45 -2.43 8.39 -0.14
N SER A 46 -2.25 7.73 1.00
CA SER A 46 -3.05 7.98 2.20
C SER A 46 -2.80 9.36 2.79
N ILE A 47 -1.54 9.81 2.82
CA ILE A 47 -1.19 11.17 3.26
C ILE A 47 -1.84 12.21 2.33
N LEU A 48 -1.81 11.96 1.03
CA LEU A 48 -2.43 12.83 0.02
C LEU A 48 -3.95 12.90 0.20
N MET A 49 -4.60 11.78 0.53
CA MET A 49 -6.03 11.73 0.87
C MET A 49 -6.36 12.51 2.15
N ILE A 50 -5.49 12.46 3.16
CA ILE A 50 -5.65 13.26 4.39
C ILE A 50 -5.54 14.75 4.07
N ILE A 51 -4.53 15.16 3.30
CA ILE A 51 -4.36 16.56 2.88
C ILE A 51 -5.58 17.02 2.07
N ALA A 52 -6.06 16.20 1.14
CA ALA A 52 -7.28 16.49 0.37
C ALA A 52 -8.50 16.63 1.27
N GLY A 53 -8.65 15.76 2.28
CA GLY A 53 -9.73 15.84 3.27
C GLY A 53 -9.71 17.15 4.05
N PHE A 54 -8.53 17.59 4.50
CA PHE A 54 -8.37 18.92 5.13
C PHE A 54 -8.68 20.06 4.18
N ALA A 55 -8.19 19.97 2.93
CA ALA A 55 -8.45 21.00 1.93
C ALA A 55 -9.96 21.13 1.64
N VAL A 56 -10.66 20.03 1.43
CA VAL A 56 -12.12 20.03 1.22
C VAL A 56 -12.85 20.60 2.42
N ASN A 57 -12.47 20.19 3.63
CA ASN A 57 -13.11 20.66 4.86
C ASN A 57 -12.92 22.16 5.08
N TYR A 58 -11.81 22.72 4.60
CA TYR A 58 -11.52 24.16 4.73
C TYR A 58 -12.09 25.00 3.58
N PHE A 59 -11.87 24.58 2.33
CA PHE A 59 -12.22 25.40 1.16
C PHE A 59 -13.69 25.36 0.77
N VAL A 60 -14.40 24.24 0.98
CA VAL A 60 -15.80 24.09 0.58
C VAL A 60 -16.71 25.02 1.40
N PRO A 61 -16.58 25.14 2.73
CA PRO A 61 -17.37 26.10 3.50
C PRO A 61 -17.09 27.56 3.11
N ILE A 62 -15.84 27.91 2.77
CA ILE A 62 -15.48 29.27 2.33
C ILE A 62 -16.27 29.66 1.08
N ALA A 63 -16.45 28.75 0.13
CA ALA A 63 -17.25 29.02 -1.05
C ALA A 63 -18.72 29.36 -0.70
N GLY A 64 -19.27 28.71 0.33
CA GLY A 64 -20.59 29.05 0.88
C GLY A 64 -20.65 30.43 1.51
N VAL A 65 -19.61 30.84 2.22
CA VAL A 65 -19.51 32.19 2.83
C VAL A 65 -19.48 33.28 1.76
N ILE A 66 -18.74 33.06 0.67
CA ILE A 66 -18.62 34.02 -0.44
C ILE A 66 -19.96 34.25 -1.15
N SER A 67 -20.85 33.24 -1.20
CA SER A 67 -22.17 33.38 -1.82
C SER A 67 -23.14 34.31 -1.10
N GLY A 68 -22.86 34.63 0.18
CA GLY A 68 -23.68 35.52 1.01
C GLY A 68 -25.08 34.98 1.40
N ASP A 69 -25.38 33.73 0.99
CA ASP A 69 -26.65 33.07 1.32
C ASP A 69 -26.47 32.10 2.48
N SER A 70 -27.26 32.32 3.55
CA SER A 70 -27.21 31.49 4.75
C SER A 70 -27.53 30.00 4.48
N THR A 71 -28.39 29.72 3.49
CA THR A 71 -28.76 28.36 3.07
C THR A 71 -27.61 27.69 2.36
N ALA A 72 -26.95 28.38 1.42
CA ALA A 72 -25.78 27.90 0.71
C ALA A 72 -24.61 27.61 1.67
N MET A 73 -24.36 28.51 2.64
CA MET A 73 -23.33 28.35 3.67
C MET A 73 -23.56 27.08 4.50
N ARG A 74 -24.79 26.80 4.89
CA ARG A 74 -25.13 25.63 5.69
C ARG A 74 -25.01 24.32 4.90
N ILE A 75 -25.42 24.32 3.65
CA ILE A 75 -25.33 23.15 2.75
C ILE A 75 -23.86 22.84 2.44
N THR A 76 -23.06 23.83 2.08
CA THR A 76 -21.64 23.65 1.75
C THR A 76 -20.81 23.18 2.95
N SER A 77 -21.12 23.68 4.18
CA SER A 77 -20.43 23.20 5.38
C SER A 77 -20.71 21.73 5.67
N ILE A 78 -21.98 21.30 5.59
CA ILE A 78 -22.36 19.90 5.82
C ILE A 78 -21.73 18.99 4.75
N ILE A 79 -21.74 19.38 3.49
CA ILE A 79 -21.13 18.62 2.39
C ILE A 79 -19.61 18.52 2.57
N GLY A 80 -18.95 19.64 2.84
CA GLY A 80 -17.50 19.67 3.05
C GLY A 80 -17.04 18.80 4.21
N GLU A 81 -17.76 18.87 5.33
CA GLU A 81 -17.48 18.06 6.52
C GLU A 81 -17.71 16.57 6.26
N SER A 82 -18.81 16.21 5.61
CA SER A 82 -19.15 14.82 5.27
C SER A 82 -18.10 14.20 4.33
N ILE A 83 -17.72 14.92 3.27
CA ILE A 83 -16.69 14.46 2.32
C ILE A 83 -15.33 14.37 3.01
N GLY A 84 -14.96 15.35 3.83
CA GLY A 84 -13.71 15.35 4.57
C GLY A 84 -13.59 14.14 5.49
N ILE A 85 -14.62 13.86 6.30
CA ILE A 85 -14.66 12.69 7.18
C ILE A 85 -14.57 11.39 6.37
N PHE A 86 -15.27 11.28 5.25
CA PHE A 86 -15.22 10.11 4.38
C PHE A 86 -13.80 9.85 3.84
N LEU A 87 -13.10 10.90 3.40
CA LEU A 87 -11.71 10.80 2.94
C LEU A 87 -10.76 10.36 4.07
N PHE A 88 -10.96 10.84 5.30
CA PHE A 88 -10.18 10.39 6.46
C PHE A 88 -10.39 8.91 6.76
N ILE A 89 -11.65 8.44 6.73
CA ILE A 89 -11.96 7.02 6.95
C ILE A 89 -11.29 6.14 5.88
N LEU A 90 -11.27 6.57 4.62
CA LEU A 90 -10.61 5.85 3.54
C LEU A 90 -9.08 5.88 3.64
N ALA A 91 -8.50 6.92 4.22
CA ALA A 91 -7.06 7.04 4.37
C ALA A 91 -6.48 6.09 5.44
N LEU A 92 -7.22 5.80 6.51
CA LEU A 92 -6.75 4.99 7.64
C LEU A 92 -6.26 3.59 7.24
N PRO A 93 -7.03 2.77 6.51
CA PRO A 93 -6.58 1.43 6.13
C PRO A 93 -5.33 1.48 5.22
N GLY A 94 -5.20 2.51 4.39
CA GLY A 94 -4.00 2.71 3.57
C GLY A 94 -2.74 3.01 4.39
N LEU A 95 -2.85 3.83 5.44
CA LEU A 95 -1.75 4.09 6.38
C LEU A 95 -1.32 2.82 7.12
N ILE A 96 -2.28 2.07 7.66
CA ILE A 96 -2.03 0.84 8.41
C ILE A 96 -1.36 -0.20 7.50
N CYS A 97 -1.87 -0.38 6.28
CA CYS A 97 -1.31 -1.29 5.30
C CYS A 97 0.11 -0.89 4.87
N GLY A 98 0.32 0.38 4.53
CA GLY A 98 1.61 0.91 4.14
C GLY A 98 2.67 0.71 5.22
N TYR A 99 2.34 1.03 6.47
CA TYR A 99 3.21 0.77 7.61
C TYR A 99 3.50 -0.72 7.80
N GLY A 100 2.47 -1.58 7.72
CA GLY A 100 2.62 -3.03 7.83
C GLY A 100 3.52 -3.63 6.75
N LEU A 101 3.42 -3.16 5.50
CA LEU A 101 4.28 -3.59 4.39
C LEU A 101 5.74 -3.16 4.58
N LEU A 102 5.99 -1.94 5.05
CA LEU A 102 7.34 -1.45 5.33
C LEU A 102 7.99 -2.20 6.50
N THR A 103 7.22 -2.55 7.52
CA THR A 103 7.68 -3.36 8.66
C THR A 103 7.65 -4.87 8.39
N LYS A 104 7.24 -5.28 7.17
CA LYS A 104 7.19 -6.68 6.70
C LYS A 104 6.39 -7.61 7.60
N LYS A 105 5.33 -7.12 8.21
CA LYS A 105 4.46 -7.94 9.06
C LYS A 105 3.58 -8.86 8.22
N SER A 106 3.40 -10.11 8.65
CA SER A 106 2.65 -11.15 7.91
C SER A 106 1.18 -10.77 7.65
N TRP A 107 0.52 -10.09 8.59
CA TRP A 107 -0.86 -9.63 8.42
C TRP A 107 -1.03 -8.57 7.31
N SER A 108 0.03 -7.78 7.04
CA SER A 108 -0.03 -6.71 6.04
C SER A 108 -0.24 -7.24 4.61
N ARG A 109 0.11 -8.50 4.34
CA ARG A 109 -0.13 -9.13 3.05
C ARG A 109 -1.62 -9.27 2.76
N ILE A 110 -2.40 -9.82 3.69
CA ILE A 110 -3.84 -10.01 3.52
C ILE A 110 -4.53 -8.65 3.38
N PHE A 111 -4.20 -7.71 4.28
CA PHE A 111 -4.70 -6.34 4.22
C PHE A 111 -4.32 -5.64 2.91
N GLY A 112 -3.10 -5.83 2.43
CA GLY A 112 -2.62 -5.26 1.17
C GLY A 112 -3.39 -5.79 -0.04
N ILE A 113 -3.72 -7.09 -0.08
CA ILE A 113 -4.53 -7.68 -1.15
C ILE A 113 -5.94 -7.09 -1.16
N ILE A 114 -6.60 -7.02 0.00
CA ILE A 114 -7.94 -6.45 0.14
C ILE A 114 -7.94 -4.99 -0.33
N LEU A 115 -6.97 -4.21 0.15
CA LEU A 115 -6.85 -2.79 -0.19
C LEU A 115 -6.54 -2.57 -1.66
N SER A 116 -5.69 -3.42 -2.26
CA SER A 116 -5.41 -3.39 -3.70
C SER A 116 -6.67 -3.66 -4.52
N CYS A 117 -7.52 -4.61 -4.10
CA CYS A 117 -8.80 -4.87 -4.76
C CYS A 117 -9.75 -3.67 -4.66
N VAL A 118 -9.84 -3.04 -3.49
CA VAL A 118 -10.66 -1.82 -3.30
C VAL A 118 -10.12 -0.66 -4.14
N SER A 119 -8.79 -0.52 -4.22
CA SER A 119 -8.14 0.53 -5.01
C SER A 119 -8.41 0.43 -6.51
N LEU A 120 -8.75 -0.76 -7.04
CA LEU A 120 -9.10 -0.93 -8.46
C LEU A 120 -10.33 -0.10 -8.88
N ILE A 121 -11.21 0.24 -7.94
CA ILE A 121 -12.40 1.05 -8.19
C ILE A 121 -12.04 2.52 -8.45
N SER A 122 -10.90 2.98 -7.92
CA SER A 122 -10.48 4.38 -8.01
C SER A 122 -9.64 4.66 -9.26
N ILE A 123 -10.31 4.86 -10.39
CA ILE A 123 -9.69 5.15 -11.70
C ILE A 123 -9.19 6.62 -11.74
N PRO A 124 -7.98 6.90 -12.29
CA PRO A 124 -7.00 5.97 -12.87
C PRO A 124 -5.87 5.55 -11.92
N VAL A 125 -5.57 6.32 -10.88
CA VAL A 125 -4.39 6.14 -10.02
C VAL A 125 -4.53 4.90 -9.12
N GLY A 126 -5.70 4.73 -8.51
CA GLY A 126 -5.98 3.58 -7.65
C GLY A 126 -5.91 2.25 -8.41
N THR A 127 -6.37 2.22 -9.67
CA THR A 127 -6.30 1.03 -10.53
C THR A 127 -4.85 0.61 -10.78
N ALA A 128 -3.96 1.57 -11.08
CA ALA A 128 -2.55 1.28 -11.30
C ALA A 128 -1.87 0.72 -10.03
N ILE A 129 -2.13 1.34 -8.87
CA ILE A 129 -1.62 0.89 -7.57
C ILE A 129 -2.21 -0.48 -7.22
N GLY A 130 -3.50 -0.70 -7.48
CA GLY A 130 -4.18 -1.97 -7.22
C GLY A 130 -3.61 -3.12 -8.03
N ILE A 131 -3.43 -2.95 -9.35
CA ILE A 131 -2.83 -3.98 -10.22
C ILE A 131 -1.40 -4.29 -9.80
N TYR A 132 -0.59 -3.24 -9.56
CA TYR A 132 0.79 -3.41 -9.11
C TYR A 132 0.86 -4.11 -7.75
N GLY A 133 -0.03 -3.73 -6.82
CA GLY A 133 -0.14 -4.34 -5.50
C GLY A 133 -0.49 -5.81 -5.56
N LEU A 134 -1.50 -6.19 -6.34
CA LEU A 134 -1.87 -7.59 -6.55
C LEU A 134 -0.71 -8.38 -7.15
N TRP A 135 -0.08 -7.87 -8.22
CA TRP A 135 1.06 -8.53 -8.84
C TRP A 135 2.22 -8.75 -7.85
N ALA A 136 2.55 -7.75 -7.04
CA ALA A 136 3.63 -7.83 -6.07
C ALA A 136 3.32 -8.78 -4.90
N LEU A 137 2.07 -8.78 -4.40
CA LEU A 137 1.66 -9.56 -3.23
C LEU A 137 1.33 -11.02 -3.54
N PHE A 138 0.97 -11.35 -4.80
CA PHE A 138 0.72 -12.73 -5.23
C PHE A 138 2.00 -13.50 -5.58
N LYS A 139 3.15 -12.81 -5.67
CA LYS A 139 4.39 -13.48 -6.01
C LYS A 139 4.88 -14.37 -4.86
N ASP A 140 5.29 -15.61 -5.16
CA ASP A 140 5.75 -16.60 -4.16
C ASP A 140 6.89 -16.07 -3.28
N GLU A 141 7.78 -15.24 -3.85
CA GLU A 141 8.87 -14.60 -3.12
C GLU A 141 8.39 -13.64 -2.02
N THR A 142 7.21 -13.03 -2.22
CA THR A 142 6.58 -12.15 -1.23
C THR A 142 5.96 -12.95 -0.09
N ILE A 143 5.43 -14.14 -0.40
CA ILE A 143 4.89 -15.07 0.58
C ILE A 143 5.98 -15.46 1.59
N ASP A 144 7.16 -15.82 1.07
CA ASP A 144 8.29 -16.22 1.90
C ASP A 144 8.83 -15.05 2.76
N LEU A 145 8.86 -13.82 2.21
CA LEU A 145 9.33 -12.62 2.93
C LEU A 145 8.39 -12.18 4.07
N LEU A 146 7.09 -12.38 3.89
CA LEU A 146 6.06 -11.97 4.85
C LEU A 146 5.57 -13.17 5.70
N SER A 147 6.20 -14.34 5.57
CA SER A 147 5.84 -15.51 6.38
C SER A 147 6.33 -15.35 7.82
N PRO A 148 5.55 -15.85 8.82
CA PRO A 148 5.90 -15.72 10.24
C PRO A 148 7.19 -16.44 10.63
N HIS A 149 7.76 -17.25 9.75
CA HIS A 149 8.99 -18.01 10.01
C HIS A 149 10.27 -17.16 9.88
N ASN A 150 10.18 -15.93 9.35
CA ASN A 150 11.30 -15.01 9.12
C ASN A 150 11.24 -13.73 10.01
N GLN A 151 10.39 -13.71 11.03
CA GLN A 151 10.27 -12.61 12.00
C GLN A 151 11.00 -12.90 13.29
#